data_0ee29a3d4b12fbabeb35e124cab58114
#
_entry.id   0ee29a3d4b12fbabeb35e124cab58114
#
_cell.length_a   1.000
_cell.length_b   1.000
_cell.length_c   1.000
_cell.angle_alpha   90.00
_cell.angle_beta   90.00
_cell.angle_gamma   90.00
#
_symmetry.space_group_name_H-M   'P 1'
#
loop_
_entity.id
_entity.type
_entity.pdbx_description
1 polymer ?
#
loop_
_entity_poly.entity_id
_entity_poly.type
_entity_poly.pdbx_seq_one_letter_code
_entity_poly.pdbx_strand_id
1 'polypeptide(L)'
;MRRRSFMALSGASLVCGCSGAVHQLPTISRGNLGLAQTEVQGAGGPPVRRFVTDEEVIEALRSALRRIRAPAVQVCGEMNVGVCDWTFQAVRDSSLNAGSEPNGLITVNRGVVEYAANEEQICMVIAHEMGHEAANHLAASRRNQTIGAVVGAVLLGAAGVALSGGRYGGADAIRSAMDSGANIGGAIGGISFSKEQEREADYLAALILYRAGVDLDKARGLLVTMARASSQRETGILDTHPAGPERIAGWDRAVAEIRASNGRLPRRAS
;
A
#
# COMPACT_ATOMS: atom_id res chain seq x y z
N MET A 1 17.35 -56.68 19.95
CA MET A 1 17.52 -55.76 18.81
C MET A 1 16.18 -55.11 18.49
N ARG A 2 15.94 -53.86 18.95
CA ARG A 2 14.73 -53.10 18.66
C ARG A 2 15.04 -52.06 17.60
N ARG A 3 14.45 -52.20 16.39
CA ARG A 3 14.57 -51.25 15.29
C ARG A 3 13.73 -50.02 15.65
N ARG A 4 14.36 -48.87 15.79
CA ARG A 4 13.76 -47.54 15.88
C ARG A 4 13.43 -47.07 14.46
N SER A 5 12.16 -47.06 14.09
CA SER A 5 11.67 -46.42 12.87
C SER A 5 11.75 -44.91 13.03
N PHE A 6 12.59 -44.23 12.30
CA PHE A 6 12.56 -42.79 12.14
C PHE A 6 11.45 -42.46 11.13
N MET A 7 10.35 -41.87 11.60
CA MET A 7 9.39 -41.19 10.72
C MET A 7 10.01 -39.84 10.31
N ALA A 8 10.42 -39.74 9.06
CA ALA A 8 10.75 -38.49 8.43
C ALA A 8 9.44 -37.73 8.22
N LEU A 9 9.19 -36.68 9.03
CA LEU A 9 8.16 -35.68 8.72
C LEU A 9 8.65 -34.90 7.51
N SER A 10 8.12 -35.23 6.33
CA SER A 10 8.24 -34.39 5.14
C SER A 10 7.42 -33.14 5.38
N GLY A 11 8.10 -32.05 5.81
CA GLY A 11 7.50 -30.73 5.89
C GLY A 11 7.14 -30.28 4.48
N ALA A 12 5.85 -30.40 4.11
CA ALA A 12 5.32 -29.71 2.95
C ALA A 12 5.43 -28.21 3.25
N SER A 13 6.42 -27.55 2.63
CA SER A 13 6.51 -26.11 2.60
C SER A 13 5.32 -25.59 1.80
N LEU A 14 4.21 -25.33 2.48
CA LEU A 14 3.15 -24.46 1.99
C LEU A 14 3.75 -23.03 1.93
N VAL A 15 4.50 -22.75 0.89
CA VAL A 15 4.79 -21.39 0.47
C VAL A 15 3.48 -20.89 -0.12
N CYS A 16 2.59 -20.46 0.78
CA CYS A 16 1.45 -19.65 0.39
C CYS A 16 2.04 -18.35 -0.13
N GLY A 17 2.08 -18.17 -1.44
CA GLY A 17 2.47 -16.93 -2.09
C GLY A 17 1.45 -15.84 -1.70
N CYS A 18 1.65 -15.24 -0.54
CA CYS A 18 0.95 -14.04 -0.13
C CYS A 18 1.60 -12.82 -0.79
N SER A 19 1.72 -12.81 -2.13
CA SER A 19 1.88 -11.55 -2.84
C SER A 19 0.50 -10.90 -2.83
N GLY A 20 0.32 -9.83 -2.05
CA GLY A 20 -0.95 -9.09 -2.02
C GLY A 20 -1.22 -8.31 -3.31
N ALA A 21 -0.34 -8.40 -4.30
CA ALA A 21 -0.44 -7.75 -5.61
C ALA A 21 -1.17 -8.65 -6.62
N VAL A 22 -2.03 -8.04 -7.43
CA VAL A 22 -2.81 -8.70 -8.51
C VAL A 22 -1.96 -8.91 -9.77
N HIS A 23 -0.97 -8.05 -9.98
CA HIS A 23 -0.15 -8.01 -11.19
C HIS A 23 1.32 -8.33 -10.93
N GLN A 24 1.99 -8.76 -12.01
CA GLN A 24 3.45 -8.89 -12.05
C GLN A 24 4.07 -7.49 -12.19
N LEU A 25 4.85 -7.09 -11.21
CA LEU A 25 5.48 -5.77 -11.20
C LEU A 25 6.91 -5.82 -11.76
N PRO A 26 7.39 -4.76 -12.41
CA PRO A 26 8.75 -4.67 -12.91
C PRO A 26 9.77 -4.88 -11.80
N THR A 27 10.84 -5.59 -12.09
CA THR A 27 11.92 -5.83 -11.13
C THR A 27 12.73 -4.56 -10.88
N ILE A 28 13.03 -4.29 -9.61
CA ILE A 28 13.91 -3.20 -9.17
C ILE A 28 15.33 -3.77 -9.01
N SER A 29 16.29 -3.24 -9.77
CA SER A 29 17.69 -3.62 -9.62
C SER A 29 18.34 -2.89 -8.43
N ARG A 30 19.48 -3.41 -7.95
CA ARG A 30 20.29 -2.72 -6.92
C ARG A 30 20.73 -1.34 -7.39
N GLY A 31 21.02 -1.18 -8.68
CA GLY A 31 21.39 0.12 -9.28
C GLY A 31 20.24 1.13 -9.21
N ASN A 32 19.01 0.72 -9.58
CA ASN A 32 17.83 1.59 -9.46
C ASN A 32 17.60 2.05 -8.01
N LEU A 33 17.73 1.11 -7.05
CA LEU A 33 17.58 1.43 -5.63
C LEU A 33 18.67 2.41 -5.15
N GLY A 34 19.93 2.20 -5.56
CA GLY A 34 21.04 3.08 -5.21
C GLY A 34 20.86 4.51 -5.73
N LEU A 35 20.36 4.68 -6.96
CA LEU A 35 20.05 6.00 -7.52
C LEU A 35 18.97 6.71 -6.71
N ALA A 36 17.88 6.02 -6.40
CA ALA A 36 16.80 6.57 -5.58
C ALA A 36 17.26 6.94 -4.15
N GLN A 37 18.13 6.12 -3.54
CA GLN A 37 18.73 6.43 -2.24
C GLN A 37 19.56 7.72 -2.30
N THR A 38 20.41 7.86 -3.32
CA THR A 38 21.22 9.06 -3.52
C THR A 38 20.36 10.30 -3.72
N GLU A 39 19.27 10.17 -4.49
CA GLU A 39 18.32 11.26 -4.72
C GLU A 39 17.66 11.73 -3.41
N VAL A 40 17.15 10.81 -2.58
CA VAL A 40 16.53 11.15 -1.29
C VAL A 40 17.54 11.82 -0.36
N GLN A 41 18.79 11.32 -0.31
CA GLN A 41 19.85 11.91 0.51
C GLN A 41 20.26 13.30 0.03
N GLY A 42 20.27 13.53 -1.30
CA GLY A 42 20.64 14.79 -1.90
C GLY A 42 19.53 15.85 -1.94
N ALA A 43 18.29 15.47 -1.64
CA ALA A 43 17.13 16.32 -1.84
C ALA A 43 16.96 17.48 -0.81
N GLY A 44 17.92 17.69 0.10
CA GLY A 44 17.91 18.81 1.07
C GLY A 44 16.92 18.64 2.21
N GLY A 45 16.63 19.72 2.96
CA GLY A 45 15.81 19.74 4.18
C GLY A 45 14.37 19.20 4.07
N PRO A 46 13.56 19.33 5.13
CA PRO A 46 12.17 18.84 5.16
C PRO A 46 11.33 19.45 4.02
N PRO A 47 10.25 18.76 3.60
CA PRO A 47 9.32 19.32 2.63
C PRO A 47 8.67 20.60 3.19
N VAL A 48 8.53 21.61 2.33
CA VAL A 48 7.95 22.90 2.72
C VAL A 48 6.42 22.81 2.62
N ARG A 49 5.75 23.03 3.75
CA ARG A 49 4.30 23.13 3.82
C ARG A 49 3.83 24.53 3.40
N ARG A 50 2.88 24.61 2.47
CA ARG A 50 2.23 25.85 2.05
C ARG A 50 0.97 26.11 2.87
N PHE A 51 0.67 27.37 3.13
CA PHE A 51 -0.64 27.77 3.67
C PHE A 51 -1.64 27.85 2.51
N VAL A 52 -2.77 27.16 2.65
CA VAL A 52 -3.89 27.16 1.69
C VAL A 52 -5.22 27.31 2.44
N THR A 53 -6.21 27.96 1.81
CA THR A 53 -7.57 28.06 2.34
C THR A 53 -8.34 26.75 2.10
N ASP A 54 -9.49 26.58 2.76
CA ASP A 54 -10.34 25.39 2.53
C ASP A 54 -10.89 25.38 1.11
N GLU A 55 -11.20 26.55 0.54
CA GLU A 55 -11.66 26.71 -0.84
C GLU A 55 -10.60 26.28 -1.85
N GLU A 56 -9.33 26.66 -1.63
CA GLU A 56 -8.20 26.25 -2.45
C GLU A 56 -7.98 24.73 -2.37
N VAL A 57 -8.10 24.13 -1.18
CA VAL A 57 -8.04 22.67 -1.02
C VAL A 57 -9.12 21.98 -1.83
N ILE A 58 -10.38 22.42 -1.69
CA ILE A 58 -11.52 21.81 -2.39
C ILE A 58 -11.33 21.94 -3.91
N GLU A 59 -10.93 23.11 -4.41
CA GLU A 59 -10.76 23.32 -5.85
C GLU A 59 -9.57 22.52 -6.41
N ALA A 60 -8.45 22.44 -5.70
CA ALA A 60 -7.30 21.61 -6.09
C ALA A 60 -7.68 20.12 -6.21
N LEU A 61 -8.41 19.59 -5.22
CA LEU A 61 -8.89 18.21 -5.25
C LEU A 61 -9.90 17.98 -6.38
N ARG A 62 -10.83 18.91 -6.60
CA ARG A 62 -11.79 18.82 -7.72
C ARG A 62 -11.10 18.87 -9.07
N SER A 63 -10.10 19.75 -9.23
CA SER A 63 -9.32 19.86 -10.47
C SER A 63 -8.59 18.56 -10.78
N ALA A 64 -7.86 18.02 -9.80
CA ALA A 64 -7.19 16.74 -9.94
C ALA A 64 -8.15 15.61 -10.31
N LEU A 65 -9.30 15.51 -9.63
CA LEU A 65 -10.33 14.51 -9.90
C LEU A 65 -10.91 14.60 -11.31
N ARG A 66 -11.18 15.81 -11.81
CA ARG A 66 -11.66 16.02 -13.18
C ARG A 66 -10.69 15.44 -14.22
N ARG A 67 -9.39 15.54 -13.97
CA ARG A 67 -8.36 15.04 -14.89
C ARG A 67 -8.26 13.52 -14.91
N ILE A 68 -8.35 12.87 -13.74
CA ILE A 68 -7.96 11.45 -13.62
C ILE A 68 -9.15 10.49 -13.51
N ARG A 69 -10.38 10.95 -13.16
CA ARG A 69 -11.52 10.06 -12.86
C ARG A 69 -11.86 9.13 -14.03
N ALA A 70 -11.98 9.64 -15.24
CA ALA A 70 -12.35 8.81 -16.39
C ALA A 70 -11.29 7.75 -16.74
N PRO A 71 -9.98 8.07 -16.83
CA PRO A 71 -8.93 7.07 -16.97
C PRO A 71 -8.88 6.07 -15.81
N ALA A 72 -9.13 6.49 -14.57
CA ALA A 72 -9.13 5.60 -13.41
C ALA A 72 -10.27 4.57 -13.48
N VAL A 73 -11.49 5.00 -13.83
CA VAL A 73 -12.63 4.10 -14.02
C VAL A 73 -12.34 3.09 -15.15
N GLN A 74 -11.71 3.53 -16.23
CA GLN A 74 -11.31 2.64 -17.30
C GLN A 74 -10.29 1.58 -16.84
N VAL A 75 -9.23 1.98 -16.15
CA VAL A 75 -8.21 1.07 -15.60
C VAL A 75 -8.86 0.07 -14.63
N CYS A 76 -9.67 0.54 -13.70
CA CYS A 76 -10.37 -0.30 -12.74
C CYS A 76 -11.32 -1.31 -13.43
N GLY A 77 -12.07 -0.87 -14.44
CA GLY A 77 -12.96 -1.74 -15.22
C GLY A 77 -12.20 -2.83 -15.98
N GLU A 78 -11.02 -2.52 -16.54
CA GLU A 78 -10.14 -3.50 -17.19
C GLU A 78 -9.57 -4.52 -16.17
N MET A 79 -9.31 -4.09 -14.94
CA MET A 79 -8.85 -4.98 -13.85
C MET A 79 -9.95 -5.94 -13.40
N ASN A 80 -11.17 -5.46 -13.27
CA ASN A 80 -12.33 -6.24 -12.84
C ASN A 80 -12.08 -7.04 -11.53
N VAL A 81 -11.53 -6.37 -10.51
CA VAL A 81 -11.17 -6.97 -9.20
C VAL A 81 -11.79 -6.23 -8.04
N GLY A 82 -11.67 -4.92 -8.02
CA GLY A 82 -12.05 -4.07 -6.89
C GLY A 82 -13.24 -3.16 -7.17
N VAL A 83 -13.36 -2.11 -6.37
CA VAL A 83 -14.43 -1.10 -6.46
C VAL A 83 -14.00 0.01 -7.41
N CYS A 84 -14.87 0.36 -8.37
CA CYS A 84 -14.61 1.37 -9.40
C CYS A 84 -15.52 2.60 -9.28
N ASP A 85 -16.44 2.61 -8.33
CA ASP A 85 -17.28 3.78 -7.99
C ASP A 85 -16.78 4.39 -6.69
N TRP A 86 -16.11 5.54 -6.81
CA TRP A 86 -15.48 6.20 -5.68
C TRP A 86 -16.18 7.50 -5.31
N THR A 87 -16.34 7.68 -4.00
CA THR A 87 -16.70 8.94 -3.38
C THR A 87 -15.50 9.57 -2.69
N PHE A 88 -15.45 10.91 -2.59
CA PHE A 88 -14.28 11.61 -2.08
C PHE A 88 -14.68 12.57 -0.96
N GLN A 89 -13.87 12.56 0.10
CA GLN A 89 -14.03 13.46 1.23
C GLN A 89 -12.70 14.18 1.53
N ALA A 90 -12.74 15.51 1.55
CA ALA A 90 -11.64 16.32 2.07
C ALA A 90 -11.70 16.38 3.60
N VAL A 91 -10.56 16.19 4.27
CA VAL A 91 -10.44 16.22 5.73
C VAL A 91 -9.54 17.39 6.15
N ARG A 92 -9.96 18.15 7.18
CA ARG A 92 -9.19 19.28 7.74
C ARG A 92 -8.04 18.83 8.63
N ASP A 93 -7.26 17.89 8.16
CA ASP A 93 -6.06 17.41 8.82
C ASP A 93 -4.85 17.81 7.99
N SER A 94 -3.85 18.42 8.63
CA SER A 94 -2.64 18.90 7.96
C SER A 94 -1.56 17.84 7.79
N SER A 95 -1.80 16.60 8.20
CA SER A 95 -0.90 15.50 7.87
C SER A 95 -0.92 15.23 6.36
N LEU A 96 0.23 14.91 5.79
CA LEU A 96 0.35 14.44 4.41
C LEU A 96 -0.20 13.02 4.36
N ASN A 97 -1.52 12.87 4.31
CA ASN A 97 -2.20 11.57 4.35
C ASN A 97 -3.43 11.54 3.45
N ALA A 98 -3.74 10.36 2.96
CA ALA A 98 -4.97 9.97 2.30
C ALA A 98 -5.26 8.51 2.65
N GLY A 99 -6.44 8.01 2.33
CA GLY A 99 -6.78 6.62 2.56
C GLY A 99 -8.10 6.24 1.92
N SER A 100 -8.31 4.95 1.74
CA SER A 100 -9.54 4.39 1.17
C SER A 100 -10.24 3.44 2.14
N GLU A 101 -11.57 3.39 2.05
CA GLU A 101 -12.43 2.50 2.82
C GLU A 101 -13.09 1.46 1.89
N PRO A 102 -13.53 0.29 2.40
CA PRO A 102 -14.02 -0.82 1.58
C PRO A 102 -15.27 -0.52 0.73
N ASN A 103 -15.94 0.60 1.01
CA ASN A 103 -17.13 1.07 0.30
C ASN A 103 -16.79 2.02 -0.86
N GLY A 104 -15.51 2.18 -1.19
CA GLY A 104 -15.04 3.12 -2.21
C GLY A 104 -14.97 4.58 -1.75
N LEU A 105 -15.09 4.86 -0.44
CA LEU A 105 -14.84 6.20 0.08
C LEU A 105 -13.32 6.44 0.15
N ILE A 106 -12.87 7.48 -0.52
CA ILE A 106 -11.49 7.97 -0.46
C ILE A 106 -11.46 9.27 0.33
N THR A 107 -10.70 9.29 1.42
CA THR A 107 -10.46 10.47 2.24
C THR A 107 -9.11 11.09 1.87
N VAL A 108 -9.07 12.41 1.72
CA VAL A 108 -7.83 13.14 1.40
C VAL A 108 -7.66 14.28 2.38
N ASN A 109 -6.58 14.25 3.13
CA ASN A 109 -6.25 15.27 4.09
C ASN A 109 -5.79 16.55 3.38
N ARG A 110 -6.10 17.72 3.96
CA ARG A 110 -5.62 19.01 3.44
C ARG A 110 -4.10 19.08 3.28
N GLY A 111 -3.37 18.35 4.14
CA GLY A 111 -1.91 18.25 4.06
C GLY A 111 -1.41 17.78 2.70
N VAL A 112 -2.17 16.96 1.97
CA VAL A 112 -1.82 16.56 0.59
C VAL A 112 -1.67 17.80 -0.32
N VAL A 113 -2.59 18.75 -0.23
CA VAL A 113 -2.55 19.99 -1.03
C VAL A 113 -1.48 20.96 -0.48
N GLU A 114 -1.31 21.01 0.83
CA GLU A 114 -0.33 21.87 1.49
C GLU A 114 1.12 21.49 1.16
N TYR A 115 1.42 20.19 1.02
CA TYR A 115 2.77 19.68 0.72
C TYR A 115 3.02 19.44 -0.78
N ALA A 116 1.99 19.31 -1.60
CA ALA A 116 2.14 19.13 -3.03
C ALA A 116 2.76 20.36 -3.69
N ALA A 117 3.82 20.17 -4.48
CA ALA A 117 4.45 21.25 -5.23
C ALA A 117 3.65 21.68 -6.47
N ASN A 118 2.79 20.79 -6.97
CA ASN A 118 1.99 20.99 -8.18
C ASN A 118 0.75 20.09 -8.16
N GLU A 119 -0.16 20.27 -9.12
CA GLU A 119 -1.39 19.49 -9.24
C GLU A 119 -1.12 18.02 -9.60
N GLU A 120 -0.04 17.74 -10.35
CA GLU A 120 0.33 16.38 -10.73
C GLU A 120 0.61 15.49 -9.50
N GLN A 121 1.16 16.08 -8.44
CA GLN A 121 1.37 15.38 -7.16
C GLN A 121 0.06 15.10 -6.42
N ILE A 122 -0.91 16.00 -6.50
CA ILE A 122 -2.26 15.77 -5.95
C ILE A 122 -2.95 14.65 -6.75
N CYS A 123 -2.87 14.70 -8.08
CA CYS A 123 -3.36 13.61 -8.94
C CYS A 123 -2.74 12.27 -8.57
N MET A 124 -1.44 12.24 -8.25
CA MET A 124 -0.73 11.02 -7.88
C MET A 124 -1.29 10.41 -6.60
N VAL A 125 -1.53 11.19 -5.53
CA VAL A 125 -2.13 10.66 -4.29
C VAL A 125 -3.49 10.05 -4.56
N ILE A 126 -4.36 10.81 -5.23
CA ILE A 126 -5.73 10.35 -5.47
C ILE A 126 -5.73 9.09 -6.36
N ALA A 127 -4.89 9.05 -7.40
CA ALA A 127 -4.76 7.88 -8.27
C ALA A 127 -4.18 6.66 -7.54
N HIS A 128 -3.31 6.88 -6.55
CA HIS A 128 -2.75 5.83 -5.69
C HIS A 128 -3.85 5.17 -4.84
N GLU A 129 -4.71 5.97 -4.19
CA GLU A 129 -5.85 5.46 -3.43
C GLU A 129 -6.85 4.72 -4.32
N MET A 130 -7.15 5.28 -5.52
CA MET A 130 -7.96 4.58 -6.51
C MET A 130 -7.31 3.26 -6.94
N GLY A 131 -5.98 3.19 -7.01
CA GLY A 131 -5.21 1.97 -7.31
C GLY A 131 -5.40 0.91 -6.23
N HIS A 132 -5.34 1.29 -4.95
CA HIS A 132 -5.62 0.37 -3.84
C HIS A 132 -7.03 -0.22 -3.91
N GLU A 133 -8.04 0.60 -4.18
CA GLU A 133 -9.43 0.15 -4.32
C GLU A 133 -9.62 -0.73 -5.56
N ALA A 134 -9.06 -0.33 -6.71
CA ALA A 134 -9.15 -1.10 -7.95
C ALA A 134 -8.50 -2.49 -7.84
N ALA A 135 -7.40 -2.61 -7.08
CA ALA A 135 -6.73 -3.87 -6.81
C ALA A 135 -7.28 -4.62 -5.58
N ASN A 136 -8.28 -4.03 -4.87
CA ASN A 136 -8.89 -4.60 -3.66
C ASN A 136 -7.88 -4.93 -2.55
N HIS A 137 -6.85 -4.09 -2.41
CA HIS A 137 -5.75 -4.30 -1.47
C HIS A 137 -6.22 -4.34 -0.02
N LEU A 138 -7.20 -3.53 0.34
CA LEU A 138 -7.73 -3.48 1.70
C LEU A 138 -8.36 -4.81 2.12
N ALA A 139 -9.18 -5.43 1.25
CA ALA A 139 -9.76 -6.73 1.53
C ALA A 139 -8.69 -7.84 1.58
N ALA A 140 -7.68 -7.77 0.71
CA ALA A 140 -6.55 -8.69 0.72
C ALA A 140 -5.74 -8.57 2.02
N SER A 141 -5.44 -7.35 2.48
CA SER A 141 -4.71 -7.11 3.72
C SER A 141 -5.48 -7.58 4.95
N ARG A 142 -6.78 -7.30 5.04
CA ARG A 142 -7.65 -7.81 6.12
C ARG A 142 -7.68 -9.33 6.15
N ARG A 143 -7.82 -9.98 5.00
CA ARG A 143 -7.79 -11.44 4.90
C ARG A 143 -6.45 -12.00 5.38
N ASN A 144 -5.34 -11.42 4.97
CA ASN A 144 -4.00 -11.86 5.36
C ASN A 144 -3.77 -11.69 6.87
N GLN A 145 -4.24 -10.59 7.47
CA GLN A 145 -4.18 -10.36 8.91
C GLN A 145 -5.01 -11.41 9.66
N THR A 146 -6.21 -11.73 9.20
CA THR A 146 -7.07 -12.76 9.81
C THR A 146 -6.41 -14.13 9.73
N ILE A 147 -5.87 -14.52 8.57
CA ILE A 147 -5.15 -15.78 8.40
C ILE A 147 -3.92 -15.82 9.30
N GLY A 148 -3.14 -14.74 9.35
CA GLY A 148 -1.96 -14.62 10.22
C GLY A 148 -2.31 -14.77 11.70
N ALA A 149 -3.40 -14.16 12.15
CA ALA A 149 -3.90 -14.27 13.51
C ALA A 149 -4.32 -15.71 13.85
N VAL A 150 -5.06 -16.37 12.95
CA VAL A 150 -5.49 -17.78 13.14
C VAL A 150 -4.27 -18.72 13.16
N VAL A 151 -3.33 -18.58 12.22
CA VAL A 151 -2.13 -19.40 12.19
C VAL A 151 -1.27 -19.14 13.43
N GLY A 152 -1.10 -17.88 13.83
CA GLY A 152 -0.39 -17.50 15.05
C GLY A 152 -1.05 -18.12 16.31
N ALA A 153 -2.36 -18.06 16.42
CA ALA A 153 -3.12 -18.66 17.52
C ALA A 153 -2.92 -20.19 17.57
N VAL A 154 -2.98 -20.86 16.42
CA VAL A 154 -2.76 -22.32 16.33
C VAL A 154 -1.33 -22.68 16.72
N LEU A 155 -0.32 -21.95 16.23
CA LEU A 155 1.09 -22.21 16.56
C LEU A 155 1.38 -21.95 18.05
N LEU A 156 0.86 -20.85 18.62
CA LEU A 156 1.01 -20.53 20.03
C LEU A 156 0.27 -21.54 20.92
N GLY A 157 -0.94 -21.95 20.52
CA GLY A 157 -1.69 -22.99 21.20
C GLY A 157 -0.97 -24.34 21.18
N ALA A 158 -0.41 -24.74 20.03
CA ALA A 158 0.39 -25.96 19.90
C ALA A 158 1.67 -25.92 20.74
N ALA A 159 2.38 -24.77 20.76
CA ALA A 159 3.55 -24.56 21.60
C ALA A 159 3.19 -24.58 23.10
N GLY A 160 2.09 -23.96 23.48
CA GLY A 160 1.58 -23.99 24.85
C GLY A 160 1.26 -25.40 25.35
N VAL A 161 0.63 -26.23 24.51
CA VAL A 161 0.37 -27.65 24.80
C VAL A 161 1.66 -28.45 24.93
N ALA A 162 2.65 -28.19 24.04
CA ALA A 162 3.94 -28.87 24.09
C ALA A 162 4.75 -28.51 25.34
N LEU A 163 4.73 -27.25 25.77
CA LEU A 163 5.44 -26.74 26.95
C LEU A 163 4.78 -27.10 28.27
N SER A 164 3.45 -27.24 28.31
CA SER A 164 2.69 -27.55 29.50
C SER A 164 2.52 -29.08 29.78
N GLY A 165 3.16 -29.93 29.00
CA GLY A 165 3.06 -31.38 29.14
C GLY A 165 1.67 -31.93 28.92
N GLY A 166 0.83 -31.24 28.16
CA GLY A 166 -0.51 -31.67 27.78
C GLY A 166 -1.59 -31.57 28.87
N ARG A 167 -1.31 -30.89 29.98
CA ARG A 167 -2.18 -30.92 31.15
C ARG A 167 -3.16 -29.75 31.31
N TYR A 168 -2.88 -28.58 30.76
CA TYR A 168 -3.76 -27.40 30.85
C TYR A 168 -3.57 -26.48 29.67
N GLY A 169 -4.63 -26.13 28.96
CA GLY A 169 -4.67 -24.82 28.29
C GLY A 169 -4.89 -24.77 26.78
N GLY A 170 -5.15 -25.86 26.08
CA GLY A 170 -5.34 -25.76 24.62
C GLY A 170 -6.47 -24.80 24.21
N ALA A 171 -7.64 -24.92 24.85
CA ALA A 171 -8.79 -24.06 24.53
C ALA A 171 -8.65 -22.65 25.07
N ASP A 172 -8.10 -22.46 26.26
CA ASP A 172 -7.95 -21.15 26.88
C ASP A 172 -6.77 -20.38 26.30
N ALA A 173 -5.68 -21.06 25.91
CA ALA A 173 -4.58 -20.45 25.19
C ALA A 173 -5.00 -20.00 23.77
N ILE A 174 -5.83 -20.80 23.09
CA ILE A 174 -6.42 -20.42 21.79
C ILE A 174 -7.37 -19.24 21.97
N ARG A 175 -8.23 -19.27 23.00
CA ARG A 175 -9.15 -18.18 23.30
C ARG A 175 -8.41 -16.89 23.67
N SER A 176 -7.40 -16.96 24.54
CA SER A 176 -6.55 -15.81 24.90
C SER A 176 -5.75 -15.27 23.71
N ALA A 177 -5.30 -16.14 22.80
CA ALA A 177 -4.64 -15.72 21.57
C ALA A 177 -5.63 -15.12 20.56
N MET A 178 -6.87 -15.63 20.51
CA MET A 178 -7.95 -15.01 19.71
C MET A 178 -8.39 -13.67 20.29
N ASP A 179 -8.50 -13.55 21.63
CA ASP A 179 -8.83 -12.29 22.30
C ASP A 179 -7.69 -11.26 22.16
N SER A 180 -6.44 -11.71 22.22
CA SER A 180 -5.27 -10.85 21.93
C SER A 180 -5.19 -10.47 20.45
N GLY A 181 -5.52 -11.39 19.55
CA GLY A 181 -5.65 -11.14 18.11
C GLY A 181 -6.82 -10.20 17.78
N ALA A 182 -7.95 -10.31 18.50
CA ALA A 182 -9.08 -9.39 18.37
C ALA A 182 -8.73 -7.97 18.87
N ASN A 183 -7.91 -7.87 19.94
CA ASN A 183 -7.39 -6.58 20.42
C ASN A 183 -6.34 -5.97 19.48
N ILE A 184 -5.57 -6.79 18.75
CA ILE A 184 -4.67 -6.33 17.67
C ILE A 184 -5.51 -5.94 16.44
N GLY A 185 -6.63 -6.61 16.16
CA GLY A 185 -7.58 -6.25 15.10
C GLY A 185 -8.45 -5.03 15.42
N GLY A 186 -8.58 -4.64 16.69
CA GLY A 186 -9.30 -3.44 17.14
C GLY A 186 -8.55 -2.11 16.87
N ALA A 187 -7.29 -2.16 16.47
CA ALA A 187 -6.56 -1.02 15.93
C ALA A 187 -6.95 -0.80 14.46
N ILE A 188 -8.20 -0.40 14.22
CA ILE A 188 -8.73 -0.02 12.88
C ILE A 188 -8.03 1.24 12.31
N GLY A 189 -7.01 1.78 12.98
CA GLY A 189 -6.14 2.85 12.49
C GLY A 189 -4.82 2.39 11.85
N GLY A 190 -4.58 1.08 11.67
CA GLY A 190 -3.26 0.57 11.35
C GLY A 190 -3.22 -0.58 10.33
N ILE A 191 -4.04 -0.57 9.27
CA ILE A 191 -3.80 -1.49 8.16
C ILE A 191 -2.63 -0.93 7.37
N SER A 192 -1.46 -1.55 7.51
CA SER A 192 -0.31 -1.29 6.65
C SER A 192 -0.38 -2.21 5.43
N PHE A 193 -0.20 -1.64 4.26
CA PHE A 193 -0.11 -2.40 3.02
C PHE A 193 1.28 -3.03 2.87
N SER A 194 1.35 -4.18 2.18
CA SER A 194 2.65 -4.77 1.85
C SER A 194 3.40 -3.93 0.83
N LYS A 195 4.71 -4.10 0.75
CA LYS A 195 5.53 -3.40 -0.25
C LYS A 195 5.09 -3.67 -1.68
N GLU A 196 4.62 -4.89 -1.94
CA GLU A 196 4.10 -5.29 -3.25
C GLU A 196 2.79 -4.57 -3.56
N GLN A 197 1.90 -4.42 -2.58
CA GLN A 197 0.64 -3.68 -2.73
C GLN A 197 0.90 -2.19 -2.95
N GLU A 198 1.84 -1.59 -2.21
CA GLU A 198 2.25 -0.20 -2.42
C GLU A 198 2.81 0.03 -3.82
N ARG A 199 3.68 -0.87 -4.28
CA ARG A 199 4.26 -0.80 -5.63
C ARG A 199 3.21 -1.01 -6.72
N GLU A 200 2.21 -1.85 -6.49
CA GLU A 200 1.11 -2.04 -7.42
C GLU A 200 0.21 -0.81 -7.46
N ALA A 201 -0.12 -0.21 -6.32
CA ALA A 201 -0.88 1.03 -6.26
C ALA A 201 -0.13 2.18 -6.96
N ASP A 202 1.19 2.28 -6.78
CA ASP A 202 2.04 3.24 -7.51
C ASP A 202 2.05 2.98 -9.03
N TYR A 203 2.12 1.71 -9.45
CA TYR A 203 2.04 1.34 -10.88
C TYR A 203 0.69 1.74 -11.48
N LEU A 204 -0.39 1.41 -10.80
CA LEU A 204 -1.75 1.74 -11.24
C LEU A 204 -1.97 3.26 -11.27
N ALA A 205 -1.44 3.99 -10.27
CA ALA A 205 -1.44 5.45 -10.27
C ALA A 205 -0.70 5.98 -11.50
N ALA A 206 0.52 5.51 -11.77
CA ALA A 206 1.29 5.92 -12.94
C ALA A 206 0.56 5.62 -14.26
N LEU A 207 -0.14 4.49 -14.35
CA LEU A 207 -0.94 4.10 -15.52
C LEU A 207 -2.16 5.02 -15.70
N ILE A 208 -2.89 5.32 -14.63
CA ILE A 208 -4.02 6.26 -14.64
C ILE A 208 -3.54 7.64 -15.10
N LEU A 209 -2.44 8.13 -14.51
CA LEU A 209 -1.86 9.43 -14.86
C LEU A 209 -1.37 9.48 -16.31
N TYR A 210 -0.73 8.42 -16.79
CA TYR A 210 -0.30 8.31 -18.19
C TYR A 210 -1.48 8.44 -19.14
N ARG A 211 -2.57 7.69 -18.90
CA ARG A 211 -3.79 7.75 -19.71
C ARG A 211 -4.53 9.09 -19.61
N ALA A 212 -4.36 9.78 -18.48
CA ALA A 212 -4.89 11.13 -18.26
C ALA A 212 -4.03 12.24 -18.91
N GLY A 213 -2.87 11.91 -19.49
CA GLY A 213 -1.94 12.91 -20.03
C GLY A 213 -1.30 13.78 -18.95
N VAL A 214 -1.19 13.28 -17.71
CA VAL A 214 -0.54 13.96 -16.59
C VAL A 214 0.97 13.74 -16.66
N ASP A 215 1.75 14.76 -16.34
CA ASP A 215 3.22 14.70 -16.32
C ASP A 215 3.69 13.78 -15.17
N LEU A 216 4.19 12.59 -15.53
CA LEU A 216 4.62 11.57 -14.58
C LEU A 216 5.89 11.95 -13.83
N ASP A 217 6.74 12.78 -14.41
CA ASP A 217 8.00 13.21 -13.77
C ASP A 217 7.70 14.25 -12.67
N LYS A 218 6.72 15.13 -12.89
CA LYS A 218 6.22 16.03 -11.85
C LYS A 218 5.47 15.27 -10.74
N ALA A 219 4.62 14.30 -11.09
CA ALA A 219 3.91 13.47 -10.14
C ALA A 219 4.86 12.69 -9.23
N ARG A 220 5.94 12.13 -9.77
CA ARG A 220 7.02 11.41 -9.07
C ARG A 220 7.61 12.21 -7.91
N GLY A 221 7.67 13.53 -8.02
CA GLY A 221 8.19 14.41 -6.98
C GLY A 221 7.53 14.21 -5.61
N LEU A 222 6.28 13.75 -5.56
CA LEU A 222 5.60 13.42 -4.31
C LEU A 222 6.30 12.27 -3.57
N LEU A 223 6.72 11.21 -4.27
CA LEU A 223 7.41 10.08 -3.64
C LEU A 223 8.72 10.51 -2.98
N VAL A 224 9.44 11.46 -3.59
CA VAL A 224 10.63 12.07 -3.00
C VAL A 224 10.26 12.87 -1.75
N THR A 225 9.19 13.68 -1.83
CA THR A 225 8.67 14.45 -0.68
C THR A 225 8.29 13.53 0.48
N MET A 226 7.56 12.44 0.21
CA MET A 226 7.18 11.45 1.21
C MET A 226 8.39 10.74 1.82
N ALA A 227 9.35 10.31 1.01
CA ALA A 227 10.57 9.64 1.49
C ALA A 227 11.40 10.55 2.42
N ARG A 228 11.44 11.85 2.13
CA ARG A 228 12.09 12.88 2.99
C ARG A 228 11.33 13.08 4.30
N ALA A 229 10.01 13.20 4.23
CA ALA A 229 9.16 13.33 5.41
C ALA A 229 9.26 12.10 6.33
N SER A 230 9.37 10.89 5.75
CA SER A 230 9.58 9.63 6.47
C SER A 230 10.84 9.63 7.30
N SER A 231 11.94 10.11 6.75
CA SER A 231 13.22 10.15 7.46
C SER A 231 13.20 11.06 8.70
N GLN A 232 12.21 11.96 8.79
CA GLN A 232 12.08 12.97 9.83
C GLN A 232 10.92 12.73 10.81
N ARG A 233 10.14 11.64 10.62
CA ARG A 233 8.96 11.30 11.44
C ARG A 233 7.86 12.37 11.48
N GLU A 234 7.69 13.13 10.38
CA GLU A 234 6.79 14.30 10.37
C GLU A 234 5.38 14.03 9.83
N THR A 235 5.05 12.80 9.36
CA THR A 235 3.76 12.58 8.68
C THR A 235 3.10 11.25 9.03
N GLY A 236 1.76 11.27 9.20
CA GLY A 236 0.93 10.08 9.45
C GLY A 236 0.75 9.14 8.25
N ILE A 237 1.06 9.57 7.01
CA ILE A 237 0.96 8.72 5.80
C ILE A 237 1.90 7.51 5.84
N LEU A 238 2.93 7.58 6.68
CA LEU A 238 3.96 6.56 6.79
C LEU A 238 3.52 5.34 7.58
N ASP A 239 2.45 5.48 8.37
CA ASP A 239 1.93 4.38 9.18
C ASP A 239 1.14 3.38 8.32
N THR A 240 0.44 3.88 7.30
CA THR A 240 -0.37 3.07 6.38
C THR A 240 0.31 2.81 5.04
N HIS A 241 1.11 3.76 4.55
CA HIS A 241 1.79 3.73 3.24
C HIS A 241 3.29 3.95 3.39
N PRO A 242 4.08 2.93 3.72
CA PRO A 242 5.52 3.06 3.91
C PRO A 242 6.18 3.73 2.71
N ALA A 243 6.88 4.84 2.95
CA ALA A 243 7.60 5.60 1.93
C ALA A 243 9.10 5.27 1.98
N GLY A 244 9.76 5.38 0.82
CA GLY A 244 11.20 5.16 0.76
C GLY A 244 11.74 5.07 -0.66
N PRO A 245 13.07 4.94 -0.80
CA PRO A 245 13.74 4.85 -2.10
C PRO A 245 13.23 3.71 -2.98
N GLU A 246 12.71 2.63 -2.38
CA GLU A 246 12.18 1.50 -3.11
C GLU A 246 10.94 1.87 -3.94
N ARG A 247 10.03 2.72 -3.41
CA ARG A 247 8.86 3.21 -4.15
C ARG A 247 9.27 4.10 -5.31
N ILE A 248 10.26 4.98 -5.11
CA ILE A 248 10.80 5.85 -6.18
C ILE A 248 11.38 4.98 -7.31
N ALA A 249 12.22 4.00 -6.98
CA ALA A 249 12.78 3.08 -7.97
C ALA A 249 11.69 2.23 -8.65
N GLY A 250 10.66 1.82 -7.91
CA GLY A 250 9.49 1.11 -8.44
C GLY A 250 8.71 1.94 -9.44
N TRP A 251 8.44 3.21 -9.11
CA TRP A 251 7.78 4.17 -9.99
C TRP A 251 8.54 4.34 -11.31
N ASP A 252 9.86 4.56 -11.25
CA ASP A 252 10.69 4.73 -12.46
C ASP A 252 10.61 3.52 -13.38
N ARG A 253 10.59 2.31 -12.81
CA ARG A 253 10.43 1.06 -13.56
C ARG A 253 9.02 0.91 -14.14
N ALA A 254 7.99 1.27 -13.36
CA ALA A 254 6.60 1.27 -13.80
C ALA A 254 6.38 2.24 -14.98
N VAL A 255 6.87 3.47 -14.87
CA VAL A 255 6.77 4.49 -15.93
C VAL A 255 7.47 4.03 -17.21
N ALA A 256 8.65 3.42 -17.10
CA ALA A 256 9.38 2.90 -18.27
C ALA A 256 8.56 1.79 -18.98
N GLU A 257 7.95 0.87 -18.23
CA GLU A 257 7.12 -0.20 -18.79
C GLU A 257 5.82 0.33 -19.38
N ILE A 258 5.14 1.26 -18.69
CA ILE A 258 3.90 1.90 -19.17
C ILE A 258 4.15 2.63 -20.50
N ARG A 259 5.23 3.39 -20.61
CA ARG A 259 5.63 4.06 -21.85
C ARG A 259 5.91 3.06 -22.97
N ALA A 260 6.65 1.98 -22.67
CA ALA A 260 6.97 0.93 -23.64
C ALA A 260 5.73 0.13 -24.11
N SER A 261 4.74 -0.03 -23.24
CA SER A 261 3.49 -0.76 -23.52
C SER A 261 2.39 0.14 -24.11
N ASN A 262 2.62 1.44 -24.28
CA ASN A 262 1.58 2.43 -24.61
C ASN A 262 0.39 2.38 -23.64
N GLY A 263 0.64 2.31 -22.35
CA GLY A 263 -0.38 2.38 -21.31
C GLY A 263 -1.25 1.14 -21.17
N ARG A 264 -0.74 -0.05 -21.48
CA ARG A 264 -1.43 -1.32 -21.22
C ARG A 264 -1.29 -1.73 -19.76
N LEU A 265 -2.30 -2.42 -19.22
CA LEU A 265 -2.22 -3.08 -17.92
C LEU A 265 -1.08 -4.11 -17.89
N PRO A 266 -0.39 -4.26 -16.75
CA PRO A 266 0.59 -5.32 -16.58
C PRO A 266 -0.09 -6.70 -16.56
N ARG A 267 0.69 -7.75 -16.75
CA ARG A 267 0.17 -9.12 -16.68
C ARG A 267 -0.27 -9.46 -15.27
N ARG A 268 -1.35 -10.23 -15.13
CA ARG A 268 -1.74 -10.76 -13.82
C ARG A 268 -0.66 -11.70 -13.29
N ALA A 269 -0.46 -11.65 -11.98
CA ALA A 269 0.33 -12.65 -11.28
C ALA A 269 -0.40 -14.02 -11.35
N SER A 270 0.34 -15.07 -11.66
CA SER A 270 -0.17 -16.45 -11.75
C SER A 270 -0.32 -17.08 -10.38
#